data_58915ec170dd79a0d8da517d35da0455
#
_entry.id   58915ec170dd79a0d8da517d35da0455
#
_cell.length_a   1.000
_cell.length_b   1.000
_cell.length_c   1.000
_cell.angle_alpha   90.00
_cell.angle_beta   90.00
_cell.angle_gamma   90.00
#
_symmetry.space_group_name_H-M   'P 1'
#
loop_
_entity.id
_entity.type
_entity.pdbx_description
1 polymer ?
#
loop_
_entity_poly.entity_id
_entity_poly.type
_entity_poly.pdbx_seq_one_letter_code
_entity_poly.pdbx_strand_id
1 'polypeptide(L)'
;MTCLAPAGRFWRRLLVLMLAVLVFPATVTAQSQEYEEWSAETRTSLGFRVNAGVVRALLPAGWTVMPSAASSDQVNISVTFMDRHVVLDPQGQPVGSGSSRYMVVSVQAREADNQSSVLIINGISPEGSGSYEVYQPAVLASAERVLTGQGLQRAQVEEDWQMVAESGDSVHLTLRYQQAIPVRRQSSIVIRSGRNTAFTRTYKIDQASDVLGVPGAPGSRIQSLEFRADGPLFARLFDESAVLTGVTSTPWYHREIYIP
;
A
#
# COMPACT_ATOMS: atom_id res chain seq x y z
N MET A 1 90.55 26.75 -34.22
CA MET A 1 91.07 27.22 -32.90
C MET A 1 89.97 26.95 -31.91
N THR A 2 90.07 25.82 -31.18
CA THR A 2 90.31 25.77 -29.74
C THR A 2 89.22 26.48 -28.93
N CYS A 3 88.44 25.89 -28.03
CA CYS A 3 88.68 24.98 -26.87
C CYS A 3 87.32 24.50 -26.34
N LEU A 4 87.14 23.25 -26.06
CA LEU A 4 87.05 22.52 -24.78
C LEU A 4 86.05 22.99 -23.73
N ALA A 5 85.13 22.16 -23.51
CA ALA A 5 84.35 21.56 -22.41
C ALA A 5 84.60 22.06 -20.96
N PRO A 6 83.84 21.65 -19.90
CA PRO A 6 83.16 20.35 -19.68
C PRO A 6 81.85 20.39 -18.90
N ALA A 7 81.17 19.29 -18.95
CA ALA A 7 80.33 18.48 -17.98
C ALA A 7 79.83 19.09 -16.65
N GLY A 8 78.59 19.01 -16.43
CA GLY A 8 77.91 19.08 -15.11
C GLY A 8 76.72 18.17 -15.06
N ARG A 9 76.95 16.94 -14.59
CA ARG A 9 75.87 15.98 -14.24
C ARG A 9 75.13 16.44 -13.00
N PHE A 10 73.85 16.81 -13.11
CA PHE A 10 72.97 16.92 -11.99
C PHE A 10 71.91 15.85 -12.09
N TRP A 11 72.06 14.82 -11.32
CA TRP A 11 71.06 13.80 -11.04
C TRP A 11 69.99 14.43 -10.15
N ARG A 12 68.84 14.73 -10.71
CA ARG A 12 67.60 14.96 -9.96
C ARG A 12 66.90 13.64 -9.85
N ARG A 13 66.96 13.07 -8.66
CA ARG A 13 66.12 11.93 -8.23
C ARG A 13 64.70 12.45 -8.11
N LEU A 14 63.82 12.12 -9.07
CA LEU A 14 62.38 12.28 -8.95
C LEU A 14 61.87 11.12 -8.10
N LEU A 15 61.51 11.41 -6.86
CA LEU A 15 60.80 10.52 -5.98
C LEU A 15 59.32 10.53 -6.40
N VAL A 16 58.91 9.55 -7.18
CA VAL A 16 57.46 9.34 -7.51
C VAL A 16 56.82 8.68 -6.30
N LEU A 17 56.12 9.49 -5.49
CA LEU A 17 55.24 8.97 -4.43
C LEU A 17 54.00 8.37 -5.11
N MET A 18 53.98 7.03 -5.25
CA MET A 18 52.73 6.32 -5.60
C MET A 18 51.81 6.38 -4.41
N LEU A 19 50.82 7.27 -4.46
CA LEU A 19 49.72 7.27 -3.52
C LEU A 19 48.77 6.13 -3.94
N ALA A 20 48.92 4.96 -3.34
CA ALA A 20 47.95 3.84 -3.48
C ALA A 20 46.65 4.25 -2.83
N VAL A 21 45.69 4.74 -3.60
CA VAL A 21 44.32 4.93 -3.16
C VAL A 21 43.71 3.53 -2.99
N LEU A 22 43.67 3.03 -1.78
CA LEU A 22 42.91 1.84 -1.40
C LEU A 22 41.41 2.17 -1.56
N VAL A 23 40.87 1.90 -2.74
CA VAL A 23 39.42 1.88 -2.96
C VAL A 23 38.91 0.62 -2.27
N PHE A 24 38.43 0.75 -1.03
CA PHE A 24 37.62 -0.28 -0.40
C PHE A 24 36.30 -0.36 -1.18
N PRO A 25 35.98 -1.48 -1.82
CA PRO A 25 34.62 -1.66 -2.33
C PRO A 25 33.71 -1.64 -1.10
N ALA A 26 32.86 -0.62 -0.97
CA ALA A 26 31.75 -0.67 -0.05
C ALA A 26 30.87 -1.83 -0.51
N THR A 27 31.02 -2.98 0.16
CA THR A 27 30.09 -4.08 0.02
C THR A 27 28.74 -3.58 0.54
N VAL A 28 27.89 -3.14 -0.37
CA VAL A 28 26.48 -2.96 -0.09
C VAL A 28 25.98 -4.38 0.17
N THR A 29 25.89 -4.76 1.43
CA THR A 29 25.18 -5.98 1.85
C THR A 29 23.73 -5.75 1.45
N ALA A 30 23.29 -6.36 0.37
CA ALA A 30 21.87 -6.47 0.06
C ALA A 30 21.25 -7.17 1.27
N GLN A 31 20.40 -6.43 2.00
CA GLN A 31 19.65 -7.00 3.12
C GLN A 31 18.78 -8.11 2.53
N SER A 32 19.02 -9.35 2.93
CA SER A 32 18.26 -10.50 2.45
C SER A 32 16.84 -10.36 2.97
N GLN A 33 15.89 -10.17 2.07
CA GLN A 33 14.48 -10.17 2.43
C GLN A 33 14.05 -11.60 2.74
N GLU A 34 13.41 -11.79 3.89
CA GLU A 34 12.83 -13.07 4.28
C GLU A 34 11.40 -13.18 3.74
N TYR A 35 11.09 -14.30 3.09
CA TYR A 35 9.74 -14.61 2.62
C TYR A 35 8.85 -14.95 3.81
N GLU A 36 7.76 -14.21 4.00
CA GLU A 36 6.89 -14.32 5.17
C GLU A 36 5.56 -15.02 4.86
N GLU A 37 4.91 -14.64 3.77
CA GLU A 37 3.53 -15.05 3.51
C GLU A 37 3.20 -15.00 2.02
N TRP A 38 2.31 -15.90 1.58
CA TRP A 38 1.64 -15.84 0.30
C TRP A 38 0.12 -15.78 0.51
N SER A 39 -0.58 -15.00 -0.30
CA SER A 39 -2.05 -14.97 -0.26
C SER A 39 -2.70 -14.86 -1.63
N ALA A 40 -3.90 -15.46 -1.72
CA ALA A 40 -4.85 -15.26 -2.82
C ALA A 40 -6.10 -14.57 -2.28
N GLU A 41 -6.51 -13.49 -2.94
CA GLU A 41 -7.50 -12.56 -2.40
C GLU A 41 -8.43 -12.02 -3.48
N THR A 42 -9.62 -11.60 -3.06
CA THR A 42 -10.45 -10.64 -3.78
C THR A 42 -10.47 -9.32 -3.00
N ARG A 43 -10.42 -8.19 -3.71
CA ARG A 43 -10.40 -6.87 -3.08
C ARG A 43 -11.37 -5.92 -3.73
N THR A 44 -11.93 -5.04 -2.90
CA THR A 44 -12.68 -3.86 -3.36
C THR A 44 -12.07 -2.63 -2.70
N SER A 45 -11.60 -1.69 -3.51
CA SER A 45 -10.91 -0.48 -3.05
C SER A 45 -11.71 0.75 -3.42
N LEU A 46 -11.91 1.63 -2.43
CA LEU A 46 -12.54 2.93 -2.58
C LEU A 46 -11.49 4.01 -2.34
N GLY A 47 -11.34 4.92 -3.29
CA GLY A 47 -10.55 6.14 -3.10
C GLY A 47 -11.43 7.24 -2.54
N PHE A 48 -10.98 7.90 -1.49
CA PHE A 48 -11.65 9.07 -0.92
C PHE A 48 -10.70 10.25 -0.86
N ARG A 49 -11.27 11.43 -0.99
CA ARG A 49 -10.65 12.69 -0.62
C ARG A 49 -11.30 13.16 0.67
N VAL A 50 -10.49 13.30 1.72
CA VAL A 50 -10.94 13.56 3.09
C VAL A 50 -10.18 14.74 3.71
N ASN A 51 -10.64 15.22 4.88
CA ASN A 51 -10.01 16.29 5.62
C ASN A 51 -8.55 15.92 6.03
N ALA A 52 -7.59 16.74 5.63
CA ALA A 52 -6.17 16.51 5.89
C ALA A 52 -5.84 16.56 7.39
N GLY A 53 -6.57 17.34 8.19
CA GLY A 53 -6.33 17.46 9.63
C GLY A 53 -6.56 16.16 10.38
N VAL A 54 -7.63 15.42 10.03
CA VAL A 54 -7.92 14.11 10.63
C VAL A 54 -6.82 13.10 10.28
N VAL A 55 -6.39 13.07 9.01
CA VAL A 55 -5.35 12.13 8.58
C VAL A 55 -3.99 12.48 9.21
N ARG A 56 -3.63 13.77 9.31
CA ARG A 56 -2.38 14.19 9.97
C ARG A 56 -2.27 13.69 11.41
N ALA A 57 -3.39 13.64 12.14
CA ALA A 57 -3.41 13.12 13.50
C ALA A 57 -3.12 11.61 13.61
N LEU A 58 -3.22 10.89 12.51
CA LEU A 58 -2.92 9.45 12.42
C LEU A 58 -1.49 9.16 11.94
N LEU A 59 -0.76 10.18 11.50
CA LEU A 59 0.60 10.01 11.00
C LEU A 59 1.64 10.06 12.12
N PRO A 60 2.72 9.30 12.00
CA PRO A 60 3.85 9.40 12.91
C PRO A 60 4.59 10.73 12.74
N ALA A 61 5.37 11.11 13.76
CA ALA A 61 6.20 12.31 13.72
C ALA A 61 7.17 12.28 12.52
N GLY A 62 7.36 13.43 11.88
CA GLY A 62 8.23 13.56 10.70
C GLY A 62 7.58 13.22 9.38
N TRP A 63 6.35 12.70 9.37
CA TRP A 63 5.61 12.39 8.15
C TRP A 63 4.55 13.45 7.85
N THR A 64 4.39 13.74 6.57
CA THR A 64 3.38 14.68 6.06
C THR A 64 2.51 14.01 5.01
N VAL A 65 1.21 14.27 5.06
CA VAL A 65 0.29 13.83 4.01
C VAL A 65 0.64 14.51 2.69
N MET A 66 0.45 13.81 1.59
CA MET A 66 0.49 14.42 0.27
C MET A 66 -0.88 15.07 -0.01
N PRO A 67 -0.92 16.41 -0.25
CA PRO A 67 -2.18 17.11 -0.53
C PRO A 67 -2.88 16.52 -1.75
N SER A 68 -4.19 16.59 -1.75
CA SER A 68 -4.98 16.31 -2.96
C SER A 68 -4.71 17.40 -4.01
N ALA A 69 -4.70 17.02 -5.28
CA ALA A 69 -4.62 17.99 -6.39
C ALA A 69 -5.79 18.99 -6.43
N ALA A 70 -6.91 18.68 -5.75
CA ALA A 70 -8.09 19.53 -5.73
C ALA A 70 -8.11 20.55 -4.59
N SER A 71 -7.39 20.30 -3.46
CA SER A 71 -7.39 21.19 -2.30
C SER A 71 -6.22 20.86 -1.37
N SER A 72 -5.60 21.90 -0.77
CA SER A 72 -4.54 21.74 0.23
C SER A 72 -5.06 21.20 1.57
N ASP A 73 -6.35 21.38 1.86
CA ASP A 73 -6.97 20.94 3.11
C ASP A 73 -7.53 19.52 3.04
N GLN A 74 -7.41 18.89 1.89
CA GLN A 74 -7.85 17.52 1.66
C GLN A 74 -6.69 16.64 1.17
N VAL A 75 -6.75 15.37 1.53
CA VAL A 75 -5.80 14.33 1.10
C VAL A 75 -6.55 13.14 0.54
N ASN A 76 -5.88 12.41 -0.36
CA ASN A 76 -6.42 11.17 -0.88
C ASN A 76 -6.04 10.01 0.05
N ILE A 77 -7.04 9.23 0.44
CA ILE A 77 -6.85 7.96 1.15
C ILE A 77 -7.47 6.83 0.34
N SER A 78 -7.05 5.60 0.64
CA SER A 78 -7.68 4.38 0.10
C SER A 78 -8.25 3.56 1.24
N VAL A 79 -9.50 3.13 1.09
CA VAL A 79 -10.15 2.11 1.91
C VAL A 79 -10.20 0.85 1.07
N THR A 80 -9.56 -0.22 1.53
CA THR A 80 -9.52 -1.49 0.81
C THR A 80 -10.13 -2.60 1.67
N PHE A 81 -11.21 -3.17 1.19
CA PHE A 81 -11.83 -4.38 1.72
C PHE A 81 -11.14 -5.59 1.08
N MET A 82 -10.76 -6.55 1.91
CA MET A 82 -10.00 -7.72 1.50
C MET A 82 -10.67 -8.99 1.97
N ASP A 83 -11.02 -9.87 1.04
CA ASP A 83 -11.38 -11.24 1.30
C ASP A 83 -10.19 -12.13 0.90
N ARG A 84 -9.44 -12.55 1.91
CA ARG A 84 -8.29 -13.46 1.75
C ARG A 84 -8.81 -14.88 1.75
N HIS A 85 -8.80 -15.52 0.59
CA HIS A 85 -9.32 -16.88 0.44
C HIS A 85 -8.34 -17.93 0.92
N VAL A 86 -7.05 -17.66 0.70
CA VAL A 86 -5.93 -18.53 1.08
C VAL A 86 -4.79 -17.69 1.61
N VAL A 87 -4.24 -18.08 2.75
CA VAL A 87 -3.04 -17.49 3.35
C VAL A 87 -2.12 -18.60 3.79
N LEU A 88 -0.93 -18.63 3.24
CA LEU A 88 0.07 -19.68 3.48
C LEU A 88 1.38 -19.08 3.96
N ASP A 89 2.03 -19.81 4.87
CA ASP A 89 3.42 -19.56 5.27
C ASP A 89 4.41 -20.02 4.17
N PRO A 90 5.72 -19.80 4.35
CA PRO A 90 6.74 -20.26 3.39
C PRO A 90 6.79 -21.77 3.19
N GLN A 91 6.26 -22.56 4.11
CA GLN A 91 6.18 -24.01 4.03
C GLN A 91 4.88 -24.51 3.38
N GLY A 92 4.01 -23.58 2.95
CA GLY A 92 2.71 -23.88 2.35
C GLY A 92 1.65 -24.31 3.35
N GLN A 93 1.86 -24.04 4.66
CA GLN A 93 0.86 -24.30 5.70
C GLN A 93 -0.05 -23.09 5.87
N PRO A 94 -1.32 -23.30 6.23
CA PRO A 94 -2.24 -22.19 6.50
C PRO A 94 -1.74 -21.31 7.66
N VAL A 95 -1.74 -19.99 7.46
CA VAL A 95 -1.51 -19.00 8.51
C VAL A 95 -2.83 -18.73 9.23
N GLY A 96 -2.86 -18.92 10.54
CA GLY A 96 -4.09 -18.78 11.33
C GLY A 96 -5.20 -19.73 10.86
N SER A 97 -6.35 -19.20 10.48
CA SER A 97 -7.45 -19.99 9.88
C SER A 97 -7.26 -20.28 8.38
N GLY A 98 -6.19 -19.79 7.77
CA GLY A 98 -5.92 -19.88 6.32
C GLY A 98 -6.76 -18.92 5.47
N SER A 99 -7.70 -18.20 6.07
CA SER A 99 -8.52 -17.18 5.40
C SER A 99 -8.96 -16.09 6.37
N SER A 100 -9.17 -14.86 5.88
CA SER A 100 -9.65 -13.75 6.71
C SER A 100 -10.28 -12.64 5.87
N ARG A 101 -11.15 -11.85 6.51
CA ARG A 101 -11.75 -10.64 5.97
C ARG A 101 -11.36 -9.47 6.82
N TYR A 102 -10.88 -8.42 6.20
CA TYR A 102 -10.54 -7.20 6.92
C TYR A 102 -10.56 -5.98 6.00
N MET A 103 -10.51 -4.82 6.61
CA MET A 103 -10.48 -3.55 5.92
C MET A 103 -9.20 -2.80 6.30
N VAL A 104 -8.62 -2.12 5.32
CA VAL A 104 -7.40 -1.32 5.48
C VAL A 104 -7.64 0.10 5.04
N VAL A 105 -7.18 1.05 5.84
CA VAL A 105 -7.09 2.47 5.47
C VAL A 105 -5.63 2.82 5.25
N SER A 106 -5.30 3.29 4.05
CA SER A 106 -3.95 3.68 3.68
C SER A 106 -3.89 5.09 3.09
N VAL A 107 -2.72 5.72 3.19
CA VAL A 107 -2.45 7.04 2.65
C VAL A 107 -1.08 7.09 2.02
N GLN A 108 -0.91 7.91 0.98
CA GLN A 108 0.41 8.32 0.54
C GLN A 108 0.90 9.48 1.40
N ALA A 109 2.06 9.29 2.00
CA ALA A 109 2.70 10.29 2.85
C ALA A 109 4.19 10.42 2.49
N ARG A 110 4.79 11.51 2.93
CA ARG A 110 6.17 11.86 2.64
C ARG A 110 6.92 12.08 3.95
N GLU A 111 8.09 11.49 4.05
CA GLU A 111 9.03 11.72 5.14
C GLU A 111 9.80 13.04 4.96
N ALA A 112 10.45 13.54 6.01
CA ALA A 112 11.20 14.80 5.98
C ALA A 112 12.34 14.81 4.94
N ASP A 113 12.91 13.66 4.60
CA ASP A 113 13.92 13.48 3.53
C ASP A 113 13.33 13.43 2.11
N ASN A 114 12.03 13.68 1.97
CA ASN A 114 11.28 13.70 0.73
C ASN A 114 10.94 12.32 0.11
N GLN A 115 11.22 11.22 0.79
CA GLN A 115 10.78 9.90 0.35
C GLN A 115 9.27 9.74 0.54
N SER A 116 8.57 9.42 -0.53
CA SER A 116 7.14 9.09 -0.45
C SER A 116 6.93 7.59 -0.25
N SER A 117 5.96 7.25 0.60
CA SER A 117 5.60 5.86 0.89
C SER A 117 4.10 5.71 1.10
N VAL A 118 3.62 4.47 0.95
CA VAL A 118 2.27 4.11 1.37
C VAL A 118 2.32 3.70 2.83
N LEU A 119 1.56 4.40 3.67
CA LEU A 119 1.38 4.08 5.07
C LEU A 119 0.02 3.42 5.29
N ILE A 120 0.00 2.29 5.99
CA ILE A 120 -1.22 1.76 6.58
C ILE A 120 -1.44 2.53 7.88
N ILE A 121 -2.52 3.29 7.96
CA ILE A 121 -2.80 4.21 9.08
C ILE A 121 -3.90 3.73 10.01
N ASN A 122 -4.79 2.86 9.54
CA ASN A 122 -5.86 2.26 10.32
C ASN A 122 -6.48 1.08 9.56
N GLY A 123 -7.46 0.44 10.16
CA GLY A 123 -8.26 -0.63 9.57
C GLY A 123 -9.01 -1.40 10.65
N ILE A 124 -9.79 -2.40 10.24
CA ILE A 124 -10.47 -3.33 11.13
C ILE A 124 -10.07 -4.74 10.73
N SER A 125 -9.59 -5.54 11.68
CA SER A 125 -9.07 -6.88 11.43
C SER A 125 -9.49 -7.87 12.51
N PRO A 126 -9.92 -9.09 12.16
CA PRO A 126 -10.19 -10.16 13.14
C PRO A 126 -8.89 -10.70 13.75
N GLU A 127 -7.73 -10.37 13.20
CA GLU A 127 -6.41 -10.77 13.70
C GLU A 127 -5.82 -9.72 14.68
N GLY A 128 -6.67 -8.88 15.30
CA GLY A 128 -6.27 -7.84 16.23
C GLY A 128 -5.52 -6.70 15.53
N SER A 129 -4.49 -6.13 16.18
CA SER A 129 -3.72 -5.00 15.65
C SER A 129 -2.90 -5.34 14.40
N GLY A 130 -2.76 -6.62 14.08
CA GLY A 130 -2.01 -7.12 12.93
C GLY A 130 -0.53 -6.74 12.96
N SER A 131 0.20 -7.14 11.91
CA SER A 131 1.65 -6.88 11.83
C SER A 131 2.01 -5.41 11.72
N TYR A 132 1.09 -4.56 11.26
CA TYR A 132 1.29 -3.11 11.20
C TYR A 132 0.98 -2.39 12.51
N GLU A 133 0.40 -3.07 13.51
CA GLU A 133 0.00 -2.55 14.82
C GLU A 133 -0.97 -1.36 14.78
N VAL A 134 -1.72 -1.21 13.69
CA VAL A 134 -2.65 -0.09 13.47
C VAL A 134 -4.09 -0.51 13.33
N TYR A 135 -4.35 -1.81 13.19
CA TYR A 135 -5.72 -2.28 13.03
C TYR A 135 -6.46 -2.29 14.37
N GLN A 136 -7.74 -2.03 14.30
CA GLN A 136 -8.67 -2.18 15.42
C GLN A 136 -9.17 -3.64 15.41
N PRO A 137 -9.20 -4.31 16.57
CA PRO A 137 -9.77 -5.64 16.68
C PRO A 137 -11.24 -5.64 16.24
N ALA A 138 -11.61 -6.58 15.38
CA ALA A 138 -12.96 -6.70 14.88
C ALA A 138 -13.85 -7.50 15.84
N VAL A 139 -15.07 -7.02 16.10
CA VAL A 139 -16.19 -7.83 16.64
C VAL A 139 -17.02 -8.42 15.51
N LEU A 140 -16.98 -7.79 14.32
CA LEU A 140 -17.58 -8.31 13.10
C LEU A 140 -16.68 -7.97 11.92
N ALA A 141 -16.40 -8.95 11.06
CA ALA A 141 -15.74 -8.77 9.77
C ALA A 141 -16.38 -9.76 8.80
N SER A 142 -17.35 -9.29 8.03
CA SER A 142 -18.10 -10.13 7.09
C SER A 142 -18.04 -9.57 5.68
N ALA A 143 -18.09 -10.48 4.72
CA ALA A 143 -18.17 -10.18 3.30
C ALA A 143 -19.14 -11.16 2.64
N GLU A 144 -20.06 -10.65 1.87
CA GLU A 144 -20.88 -11.41 0.94
C GLU A 144 -20.62 -10.91 -0.47
N ARG A 145 -20.46 -11.83 -1.42
CA ARG A 145 -20.25 -11.51 -2.82
C ARG A 145 -21.02 -12.45 -3.70
N VAL A 146 -21.93 -11.90 -4.50
CA VAL A 146 -22.77 -12.64 -5.44
C VAL A 146 -22.39 -12.27 -6.86
N LEU A 147 -22.05 -13.27 -7.69
CA LEU A 147 -21.87 -13.13 -9.13
C LEU A 147 -23.05 -13.73 -9.86
N THR A 148 -23.67 -12.92 -10.71
CA THR A 148 -24.73 -13.38 -11.59
C THR A 148 -24.31 -13.13 -13.04
N GLY A 149 -24.19 -14.18 -13.81
CA GLY A 149 -23.81 -14.11 -15.24
C GLY A 149 -24.33 -15.31 -16.00
N GLN A 150 -24.49 -15.16 -17.31
CA GLN A 150 -24.96 -16.23 -18.17
C GLN A 150 -24.11 -16.29 -19.45
N GLY A 151 -23.51 -17.44 -19.71
CA GLY A 151 -22.72 -17.70 -20.90
C GLY A 151 -21.56 -16.72 -21.06
N LEU A 152 -21.53 -16.00 -22.16
CA LEU A 152 -20.49 -15.00 -22.47
C LEU A 152 -20.82 -13.59 -22.00
N GLN A 153 -21.92 -13.41 -21.29
CA GLN A 153 -22.31 -12.09 -20.75
C GLN A 153 -21.39 -11.68 -19.62
N ARG A 154 -21.19 -10.37 -19.48
CA ARG A 154 -20.49 -9.81 -18.32
C ARG A 154 -21.30 -10.04 -17.06
N ALA A 155 -20.65 -10.49 -16.00
CA ALA A 155 -21.31 -10.73 -14.73
C ALA A 155 -21.77 -9.42 -14.08
N GLN A 156 -22.92 -9.47 -13.46
CA GLN A 156 -23.36 -8.55 -12.42
C GLN A 156 -22.74 -9.01 -11.10
N VAL A 157 -22.16 -8.09 -10.35
CA VAL A 157 -21.58 -8.36 -9.04
C VAL A 157 -22.29 -7.53 -7.99
N GLU A 158 -22.64 -8.17 -6.89
CA GLU A 158 -23.20 -7.54 -5.70
C GLU A 158 -22.29 -7.87 -4.53
N GLU A 159 -21.91 -6.87 -3.74
CA GLU A 159 -21.04 -7.01 -2.57
C GLU A 159 -21.71 -6.35 -1.36
N ASP A 160 -21.62 -7.02 -0.22
CA ASP A 160 -21.96 -6.48 1.10
C ASP A 160 -20.80 -6.74 2.05
N TRP A 161 -20.27 -5.67 2.66
CA TRP A 161 -19.16 -5.70 3.59
C TRP A 161 -19.55 -5.03 4.89
N GLN A 162 -19.43 -5.75 6.00
CA GLN A 162 -19.71 -5.20 7.33
C GLN A 162 -18.49 -5.39 8.22
N MET A 163 -17.93 -4.27 8.67
CA MET A 163 -16.77 -4.21 9.54
C MET A 163 -17.13 -3.44 10.80
N VAL A 164 -17.03 -4.06 11.97
CA VAL A 164 -17.29 -3.42 13.26
C VAL A 164 -16.11 -3.71 14.18
N ALA A 165 -15.53 -2.66 14.75
CA ALA A 165 -14.43 -2.75 15.68
C ALA A 165 -14.90 -2.72 17.14
N GLU A 166 -14.09 -3.27 18.06
CA GLU A 166 -14.30 -3.18 19.51
C GLU A 166 -14.34 -1.73 20.01
N SER A 167 -13.67 -0.80 19.34
CA SER A 167 -13.69 0.63 19.64
C SER A 167 -15.03 1.33 19.39
N GLY A 168 -15.94 0.67 18.65
CA GLY A 168 -17.20 1.22 18.19
C GLY A 168 -17.09 1.86 16.78
N ASP A 169 -15.92 1.91 16.16
CA ASP A 169 -15.81 2.27 14.74
C ASP A 169 -16.44 1.17 13.88
N SER A 170 -17.18 1.58 12.85
CA SER A 170 -17.80 0.63 11.92
C SER A 170 -17.81 1.17 10.49
N VAL A 171 -17.80 0.24 9.54
CA VAL A 171 -17.98 0.52 8.12
C VAL A 171 -18.90 -0.52 7.51
N HIS A 172 -19.86 -0.02 6.71
CA HIS A 172 -20.73 -0.84 5.88
C HIS A 172 -20.64 -0.36 4.43
N LEU A 173 -20.37 -1.28 3.52
CA LEU A 173 -20.34 -1.03 2.07
C LEU A 173 -21.31 -1.99 1.39
N THR A 174 -22.28 -1.45 0.65
CA THR A 174 -23.02 -2.21 -0.36
C THR A 174 -22.66 -1.67 -1.74
N LEU A 175 -22.35 -2.57 -2.67
CA LEU A 175 -21.90 -2.21 -4.01
C LEU A 175 -22.50 -3.16 -5.05
N ARG A 176 -23.11 -2.58 -6.08
CA ARG A 176 -23.62 -3.33 -7.24
C ARG A 176 -23.07 -2.75 -8.52
N TYR A 177 -22.45 -3.60 -9.34
CA TYR A 177 -21.80 -3.15 -10.58
C TYR A 177 -21.79 -4.22 -11.66
N GLN A 178 -21.57 -3.79 -12.90
CA GLN A 178 -21.30 -4.69 -14.02
C GLN A 178 -19.78 -4.86 -14.16
N GLN A 179 -19.30 -6.10 -14.09
CA GLN A 179 -17.89 -6.43 -14.29
C GLN A 179 -17.46 -6.16 -15.73
N ALA A 180 -16.23 -5.68 -15.93
CA ALA A 180 -15.56 -5.67 -17.24
C ALA A 180 -14.42 -6.69 -17.27
N ILE A 181 -13.59 -6.65 -18.31
CA ILE A 181 -12.38 -7.43 -18.39
C ILE A 181 -11.33 -6.76 -17.50
N PRO A 182 -10.86 -7.40 -16.41
CA PRO A 182 -9.84 -6.81 -15.56
C PRO A 182 -8.50 -6.70 -16.28
N VAL A 183 -7.73 -5.67 -15.94
CA VAL A 183 -6.38 -5.46 -16.47
C VAL A 183 -5.36 -6.07 -15.50
N ARG A 184 -4.60 -7.07 -15.96
CA ARG A 184 -3.52 -7.69 -15.17
C ARG A 184 -2.32 -6.77 -15.09
N ARG A 185 -1.76 -6.66 -13.88
CA ARG A 185 -0.53 -5.91 -13.59
C ARG A 185 0.28 -6.64 -12.53
N GLN A 186 1.61 -6.56 -12.67
CA GLN A 186 2.55 -7.01 -11.67
C GLN A 186 3.30 -5.79 -11.11
N SER A 187 3.56 -5.79 -9.82
CA SER A 187 4.27 -4.70 -9.15
C SER A 187 4.99 -5.20 -7.91
N SER A 188 5.98 -4.43 -7.47
CA SER A 188 6.60 -4.59 -6.18
C SER A 188 6.51 -3.25 -5.45
N ILE A 189 5.97 -3.25 -4.24
CA ILE A 189 5.78 -2.05 -3.43
C ILE A 189 6.26 -2.28 -2.01
N VAL A 190 6.82 -1.24 -1.40
CA VAL A 190 7.13 -1.23 0.02
C VAL A 190 6.02 -0.50 0.76
N ILE A 191 5.46 -1.17 1.77
CA ILE A 191 4.41 -0.61 2.62
C ILE A 191 4.96 -0.50 4.04
N ARG A 192 4.62 0.59 4.71
CA ARG A 192 5.06 0.89 6.07
C ARG A 192 3.87 0.93 7.03
N SER A 193 4.16 0.66 8.30
CA SER A 193 3.21 0.94 9.38
C SER A 193 3.10 2.45 9.62
N GLY A 194 1.89 2.97 9.77
CA GLY A 194 1.64 4.33 10.22
C GLY A 194 1.98 4.55 11.69
N ARG A 195 2.15 3.50 12.48
CA ARG A 195 2.54 3.56 13.89
C ARG A 195 4.04 3.42 14.10
N ASN A 196 4.66 2.50 13.35
CA ASN A 196 6.09 2.22 13.41
C ASN A 196 6.65 2.18 11.97
N THR A 197 7.14 3.30 11.47
CA THR A 197 7.62 3.43 10.10
C THR A 197 8.91 2.68 9.80
N ALA A 198 9.63 2.21 10.82
CA ALA A 198 10.73 1.29 10.66
C ALA A 198 10.27 -0.11 10.25
N PHE A 199 9.03 -0.48 10.62
CA PHE A 199 8.43 -1.73 10.17
C PHE A 199 7.95 -1.59 8.73
N THR A 200 8.55 -2.39 7.85
CA THR A 200 8.25 -2.41 6.41
C THR A 200 7.97 -3.83 5.94
N ARG A 201 7.11 -3.94 4.94
CA ARG A 201 6.90 -5.16 4.17
C ARG A 201 7.02 -4.85 2.69
N THR A 202 7.73 -5.68 1.97
CA THR A 202 7.75 -5.64 0.50
C THR A 202 6.71 -6.61 -0.02
N TYR A 203 5.78 -6.09 -0.81
CA TYR A 203 4.75 -6.88 -1.48
C TYR A 203 5.13 -7.08 -2.94
N LYS A 204 5.29 -8.33 -3.37
CA LYS A 204 5.29 -8.69 -4.79
C LYS A 204 3.88 -9.09 -5.15
N ILE A 205 3.29 -8.34 -6.05
CA ILE A 205 1.86 -8.39 -6.36
C ILE A 205 1.68 -8.82 -7.81
N ASP A 206 0.77 -9.77 -8.04
CA ASP A 206 0.20 -10.07 -9.34
C ASP A 206 -1.33 -9.97 -9.22
N GLN A 207 -1.93 -9.04 -9.93
CA GLN A 207 -3.34 -8.72 -9.78
C GLN A 207 -4.02 -8.43 -11.10
N ALA A 208 -5.33 -8.63 -11.16
CA ALA A 208 -6.18 -8.18 -12.25
C ALA A 208 -7.25 -7.25 -11.70
N SER A 209 -7.18 -5.96 -12.08
CA SER A 209 -8.02 -4.90 -11.54
C SER A 209 -8.99 -4.37 -12.57
N ASP A 210 -10.19 -4.06 -12.13
CA ASP A 210 -11.30 -3.50 -12.89
C ASP A 210 -11.73 -2.16 -12.28
N VAL A 211 -11.40 -1.04 -12.95
CA VAL A 211 -11.76 0.31 -12.49
C VAL A 211 -13.22 0.57 -12.82
N LEU A 212 -14.07 0.68 -11.81
CA LEU A 212 -15.51 0.82 -11.96
C LEU A 212 -15.95 2.27 -12.20
N GLY A 213 -15.16 3.25 -11.78
CA GLY A 213 -15.45 4.67 -11.81
C GLY A 213 -16.06 5.19 -10.51
N VAL A 214 -16.91 6.20 -10.61
CA VAL A 214 -17.65 6.82 -9.49
C VAL A 214 -19.12 6.80 -9.85
N PRO A 215 -20.07 6.54 -8.92
CA PRO A 215 -21.51 6.55 -9.22
C PRO A 215 -21.94 7.83 -9.95
N GLY A 216 -22.71 7.66 -11.02
CA GLY A 216 -23.23 8.78 -11.84
C GLY A 216 -22.23 9.44 -12.79
N ALA A 217 -20.93 9.12 -12.73
CA ALA A 217 -19.94 9.65 -13.67
C ALA A 217 -20.04 8.97 -15.04
N PRO A 218 -19.70 9.68 -16.15
CA PRO A 218 -19.64 9.07 -17.47
C PRO A 218 -18.70 7.85 -17.48
N GLY A 219 -19.19 6.73 -18.03
CA GLY A 219 -18.44 5.48 -18.11
C GLY A 219 -18.38 4.67 -16.81
N SER A 220 -19.01 5.13 -15.75
CA SER A 220 -19.19 4.34 -14.52
C SER A 220 -20.03 3.09 -14.79
N ARG A 221 -19.63 1.98 -14.20
CA ARG A 221 -20.35 0.71 -14.26
C ARG A 221 -21.01 0.35 -12.92
N ILE A 222 -20.99 1.29 -11.98
CA ILE A 222 -21.64 1.16 -10.67
C ILE A 222 -23.13 1.48 -10.86
N GLN A 223 -23.97 0.54 -10.45
CA GLN A 223 -25.43 0.67 -10.47
C GLN A 223 -25.93 1.23 -9.14
N SER A 224 -25.35 0.79 -8.03
CA SER A 224 -25.59 1.34 -6.70
C SER A 224 -24.34 1.20 -5.84
N LEU A 225 -24.12 2.19 -5.00
CA LEU A 225 -23.09 2.17 -3.96
C LEU A 225 -23.63 2.91 -2.74
N GLU A 226 -23.54 2.26 -1.60
CA GLU A 226 -23.76 2.88 -0.31
C GLU A 226 -22.56 2.60 0.56
N PHE A 227 -21.96 3.66 1.12
CA PHE A 227 -20.85 3.57 2.07
C PHE A 227 -21.24 4.34 3.31
N ARG A 228 -21.24 3.67 4.45
CA ARG A 228 -21.49 4.27 5.77
C ARG A 228 -20.31 4.00 6.66
N ALA A 229 -19.93 5.01 7.44
CA ALA A 229 -18.83 4.93 8.38
C ALA A 229 -19.23 5.67 9.66
N ASP A 230 -19.20 4.97 10.77
CA ASP A 230 -19.64 5.48 12.07
C ASP A 230 -18.56 5.23 13.12
N GLY A 231 -18.71 5.90 14.27
CA GLY A 231 -17.83 5.71 15.43
C GLY A 231 -16.82 6.83 15.64
N PRO A 232 -15.96 6.67 16.66
CA PRO A 232 -15.11 7.78 17.15
C PRO A 232 -14.11 8.33 16.13
N LEU A 233 -13.57 7.49 15.26
CA LEU A 233 -12.60 7.88 14.25
C LEU A 233 -13.24 7.96 12.87
N PHE A 234 -14.00 6.93 12.45
CA PHE A 234 -14.45 6.84 11.07
C PHE A 234 -15.54 7.86 10.73
N ALA A 235 -16.42 8.23 11.68
CA ALA A 235 -17.35 9.33 11.46
C ALA A 235 -16.66 10.67 11.21
N ARG A 236 -15.46 10.87 11.76
CA ARG A 236 -14.65 12.09 11.53
C ARG A 236 -13.82 12.01 10.25
N LEU A 237 -13.37 10.80 9.88
CA LEU A 237 -12.58 10.58 8.67
C LEU A 237 -13.45 10.66 7.41
N PHE A 238 -14.69 10.19 7.51
CA PHE A 238 -15.66 10.12 6.42
C PHE A 238 -16.87 11.01 6.70
N ASP A 239 -16.62 12.22 7.22
CA ASP A 239 -17.66 13.24 7.43
C ASP A 239 -18.27 13.74 6.10
N GLU A 240 -19.19 14.69 6.18
CA GLU A 240 -19.86 15.27 5.02
C GLU A 240 -18.92 15.89 3.97
N SER A 241 -17.67 16.19 4.35
CA SER A 241 -16.65 16.71 3.44
C SER A 241 -15.93 15.61 2.63
N ALA A 242 -16.11 14.36 2.99
CA ALA A 242 -15.49 13.23 2.31
C ALA A 242 -16.09 13.02 0.92
N VAL A 243 -15.23 12.92 -0.09
CA VAL A 243 -15.65 12.75 -1.49
C VAL A 243 -15.08 11.45 -2.04
N LEU A 244 -15.96 10.56 -2.48
CA LEU A 244 -15.57 9.35 -3.21
C LEU A 244 -14.95 9.74 -4.56
N THR A 245 -13.73 9.29 -4.83
CA THR A 245 -12.96 9.65 -6.04
C THR A 245 -12.78 8.48 -7.01
N GLY A 246 -13.07 7.26 -6.59
CA GLY A 246 -12.99 6.08 -7.44
C GLY A 246 -13.29 4.80 -6.70
N VAL A 247 -13.72 3.80 -7.48
CA VAL A 247 -13.92 2.42 -7.01
C VAL A 247 -13.21 1.47 -7.96
N THR A 248 -12.50 0.52 -7.39
CA THR A 248 -11.78 -0.53 -8.13
C THR A 248 -12.10 -1.88 -7.53
N SER A 249 -12.57 -2.81 -8.35
CA SER A 249 -12.66 -4.22 -8.01
C SER A 249 -11.41 -4.95 -8.47
N THR A 250 -10.86 -5.80 -7.64
CA THR A 250 -9.72 -6.66 -7.96
C THR A 250 -10.14 -8.11 -7.71
N PRO A 251 -10.80 -8.75 -8.67
CA PRO A 251 -11.35 -10.10 -8.51
C PRO A 251 -10.27 -11.17 -8.38
N TRP A 252 -9.06 -10.85 -8.74
CA TRP A 252 -7.92 -11.73 -8.65
C TRP A 252 -6.70 -10.93 -8.18
N TYR A 253 -6.18 -11.30 -7.01
CA TYR A 253 -5.03 -10.66 -6.38
C TYR A 253 -4.18 -11.73 -5.69
N HIS A 254 -2.93 -11.85 -6.12
CA HIS A 254 -1.93 -12.68 -5.47
C HIS A 254 -0.84 -11.80 -4.90
N ARG A 255 -0.38 -12.14 -3.71
CA ARG A 255 0.65 -11.39 -3.02
C ARG A 255 1.64 -12.32 -2.33
N GLU A 256 2.92 -12.03 -2.53
CA GLU A 256 3.99 -12.53 -1.69
C GLU A 256 4.46 -11.39 -0.79
N ILE A 257 4.67 -11.68 0.49
CA ILE A 257 5.16 -10.73 1.48
C ILE A 257 6.57 -11.10 1.87
N TYR A 258 7.43 -10.08 1.91
CA TYR A 258 8.81 -10.19 2.36
C TYR A 258 9.05 -9.15 3.45
N ILE A 259 9.77 -9.56 4.50
CA ILE A 259 10.28 -8.69 5.57
C ILE A 259 11.78 -8.45 5.38
N PRO A 260 12.33 -7.32 5.91
CA PRO A 260 13.76 -6.98 5.84
C PRO A 260 14.65 -8.00 6.50
#